data_520a1c43a87cfe858cddec482424b167
#
_entry.id   520a1c43a87cfe858cddec482424b167
#
_cell.length_a   1.000
_cell.length_b   1.000
_cell.length_c   1.000
_cell.angle_alpha   90.00
_cell.angle_beta   90.00
_cell.angle_gamma   90.00
#
_symmetry.space_group_name_H-M   'P 1'
#
loop_
_entity.id
_entity.type
_entity.pdbx_description
1 polymer ?
#
loop_
_entity_poly.entity_id
_entity_poly.type
_entity_poly.pdbx_seq_one_letter_code
_entity_poly.pdbx_strand_id
1 'polypeptide(L)'
;VALVIRDADVITMDDHTGVTPVRRTIRIEGAVVDLVAADPADVPIAQGDTVVGGRDRLVCPGFVNAHTHSWEYLAKGRYDNLPLELWMLYAYPILGARPLPPDLVRLRSALFAVESLKSGTTTLVDDVLETPGQDLRQLDAVFDAYDEVGVRANISGHIINRPFVDTLPYVADWLPADVVAQVRAVPVPTTEDYLAFSTEAFARYAGRGDGRLRYMVAPSGPQRCTDDLLAAATELAVRHGAECHVHVLETKTQAVTGREFYGTTLVEHMRRIGALSPNTTLAHGVWTTDDDIAALAEAGTCVSHNPVSNLKLGSGIAPWRRYHDAGVPIGLGSDGCSSSDTPRLHDVIKAAALLHKVTDADHESWPTVAEVLGAATRGGARTAQLHHDVGTIEAGKQADLLVYDLTTLAFAPRNRAELQLVYSENGGSLRQVVVAGQVVVDEGRVTTVDEDSLLAELRERLPGVQAEQDRVEARNAVFHETFDRMHRTTAAEDVGVHRWSGTPAAR
;
A
#
# COMPACT_ATOMS: atom_id res chain seq x y z
N VAL A 1 15.32 27.80 11.85
CA VAL A 1 14.13 27.70 12.73
C VAL A 1 13.82 26.23 12.88
N ALA A 2 13.90 25.72 14.11
CA ALA A 2 13.65 24.33 14.39
C ALA A 2 12.21 24.12 14.91
N LEU A 3 11.66 22.90 14.71
CA LEU A 3 10.49 22.41 15.42
C LEU A 3 10.99 21.58 16.62
N VAL A 4 10.54 21.90 17.83
CA VAL A 4 10.88 21.18 19.05
C VAL A 4 9.63 20.57 19.65
N ILE A 5 9.59 19.23 19.73
CA ILE A 5 8.52 18.50 20.42
C ILE A 5 9.04 18.20 21.82
N ARG A 6 8.53 18.93 22.82
CA ARG A 6 9.11 18.97 24.17
C ARG A 6 8.38 18.05 25.14
N ASP A 7 9.14 17.25 25.94
CA ASP A 7 8.66 16.46 27.10
C ASP A 7 7.41 15.62 26.79
N ALA A 8 7.44 14.86 25.64
CA ALA A 8 6.37 13.99 25.21
C ALA A 8 6.67 12.52 25.50
N ASP A 9 5.64 11.67 25.54
CA ASP A 9 5.81 10.23 25.44
C ASP A 9 6.12 9.86 24.00
N VAL A 10 7.23 9.17 23.74
CA VAL A 10 7.72 8.86 22.40
C VAL A 10 7.86 7.37 22.21
N ILE A 11 7.19 6.82 21.20
CA ILE A 11 7.44 5.48 20.67
C ILE A 11 8.48 5.66 19.54
N THR A 12 9.72 5.30 19.82
CA THR A 12 10.81 5.55 18.86
C THR A 12 10.87 4.52 17.75
N MET A 13 10.38 3.33 17.97
CA MET A 13 10.51 2.16 17.09
C MET A 13 11.96 1.76 16.81
N ASP A 14 12.94 2.30 17.55
CA ASP A 14 14.35 1.89 17.48
C ASP A 14 14.57 0.51 18.12
N ASP A 15 15.79 -0.02 18.00
CA ASP A 15 16.12 -1.35 18.53
C ASP A 15 16.28 -1.38 20.06
N HIS A 16 16.31 -0.23 20.73
CA HIS A 16 16.50 -0.13 22.19
C HIS A 16 15.21 -0.02 22.97
N THR A 17 14.31 0.85 22.52
CA THR A 17 13.03 1.11 23.22
C THR A 17 11.82 0.53 22.50
N GLY A 18 11.91 0.34 21.19
CA GLY A 18 10.86 -0.27 20.39
C GLY A 18 9.53 0.46 20.51
N VAL A 19 8.48 -0.28 20.89
CA VAL A 19 7.12 0.26 21.07
C VAL A 19 6.84 0.84 22.45
N THR A 20 7.77 0.70 23.40
CA THR A 20 7.57 1.21 24.75
C THR A 20 7.66 2.73 24.76
N PRO A 21 6.61 3.45 25.16
CA PRO A 21 6.67 4.91 25.24
C PRO A 21 7.72 5.35 26.28
N VAL A 22 8.63 6.22 25.86
CA VAL A 22 9.66 6.81 26.74
C VAL A 22 9.57 8.33 26.68
N ARG A 23 9.85 9.00 27.82
CA ARG A 23 9.83 10.45 27.88
C ARG A 23 11.02 11.02 27.09
N ARG A 24 10.76 11.87 26.09
CA ARG A 24 11.78 12.47 25.23
C ARG A 24 11.40 13.89 24.82
N THR A 25 12.42 14.66 24.47
CA THR A 25 12.31 15.89 23.69
C THR A 25 13.01 15.68 22.36
N ILE A 26 12.33 16.03 21.26
CA ILE A 26 12.82 15.87 19.88
C ILE A 26 13.04 17.25 19.29
N ARG A 27 14.23 17.49 18.73
CA ARG A 27 14.54 18.66 17.92
C ARG A 27 14.59 18.25 16.45
N ILE A 28 13.92 19.00 15.61
CA ILE A 28 13.85 18.80 14.16
C ILE A 28 14.45 20.04 13.52
N GLU A 29 15.44 19.85 12.65
CA GLU A 29 16.07 20.93 11.89
C GLU A 29 16.03 20.62 10.39
N GLY A 30 15.38 21.53 9.62
CA GLY A 30 15.07 21.22 8.23
C GLY A 30 14.21 19.96 8.11
N ALA A 31 14.63 19.00 7.31
CA ALA A 31 13.89 17.76 7.05
C ALA A 31 14.18 16.62 8.03
N VAL A 32 15.15 16.77 8.94
CA VAL A 32 15.69 15.66 9.72
C VAL A 32 15.48 15.82 11.21
N VAL A 33 15.41 14.70 11.92
CA VAL A 33 15.52 14.65 13.37
C VAL A 33 16.97 14.97 13.74
N ASP A 34 17.19 16.13 14.35
CA ASP A 34 18.53 16.59 14.77
C ASP A 34 18.95 15.93 16.09
N LEU A 35 18.04 15.91 17.06
CA LEU A 35 18.34 15.43 18.40
C LEU A 35 17.11 14.77 19.06
N VAL A 36 17.35 13.67 19.77
CA VAL A 36 16.37 13.01 20.67
C VAL A 36 16.99 12.90 22.06
N ALA A 37 16.50 13.68 23.02
CA ALA A 37 17.08 13.74 24.38
C ALA A 37 16.09 13.28 25.46
N ALA A 38 16.61 12.67 26.52
CA ALA A 38 15.83 12.30 27.71
C ALA A 38 15.52 13.50 28.61
N ASP A 39 16.51 14.38 28.78
CA ASP A 39 16.33 15.63 29.53
C ASP A 39 15.98 16.78 28.57
N PRO A 40 14.84 17.47 28.75
CA PRO A 40 14.49 18.64 27.95
C PRO A 40 15.53 19.78 28.04
N ALA A 41 16.35 19.81 29.10
CA ALA A 41 17.40 20.81 29.25
C ALA A 41 18.59 20.60 28.27
N ASP A 42 18.77 19.39 27.77
CA ASP A 42 19.84 19.05 26.81
C ASP A 42 19.49 19.51 25.38
N VAL A 43 18.25 19.95 25.14
CA VAL A 43 17.79 20.38 23.81
C VAL A 43 17.84 21.90 23.71
N PRO A 44 18.71 22.48 22.87
CA PRO A 44 18.78 23.93 22.70
C PRO A 44 17.51 24.44 22.00
N ILE A 45 16.94 25.53 22.53
CA ILE A 45 15.80 26.23 21.93
C ILE A 45 16.26 27.65 21.63
N ALA A 46 16.28 28.01 20.35
CA ALA A 46 16.64 29.33 19.89
C ALA A 46 15.40 30.27 19.77
N GLN A 47 15.65 31.56 19.75
CA GLN A 47 14.59 32.53 19.45
C GLN A 47 14.06 32.30 18.03
N GLY A 48 12.76 32.05 17.89
CA GLY A 48 12.08 31.78 16.62
C GLY A 48 11.80 30.28 16.41
N ASP A 49 12.32 29.37 17.25
CA ASP A 49 11.93 27.96 17.18
C ASP A 49 10.47 27.76 17.58
N THR A 50 9.78 26.87 16.86
CA THR A 50 8.42 26.44 17.20
C THR A 50 8.50 25.33 18.24
N VAL A 51 7.86 25.53 19.40
CA VAL A 51 7.84 24.54 20.47
C VAL A 51 6.42 24.00 20.63
N VAL A 52 6.27 22.70 20.47
CA VAL A 52 5.02 21.96 20.67
C VAL A 52 5.25 20.82 21.65
N GLY A 53 4.18 20.17 22.12
CA GLY A 53 4.29 18.98 22.94
C GLY A 53 3.78 19.17 24.36
N GLY A 54 4.38 18.44 25.29
CA GLY A 54 3.95 18.34 26.69
C GLY A 54 3.61 16.90 27.07
N ARG A 55 3.39 16.67 28.37
CA ARG A 55 3.18 15.34 28.97
C ARG A 55 1.93 14.61 28.50
N ASP A 56 1.01 15.32 27.86
CA ASP A 56 -0.23 14.78 27.31
C ASP A 56 -0.13 14.52 25.80
N ARG A 57 1.09 14.38 25.26
CA ARG A 57 1.33 14.02 23.85
C ARG A 57 2.03 12.69 23.74
N LEU A 58 1.56 11.90 22.77
CA LEU A 58 2.25 10.70 22.28
C LEU A 58 2.81 11.00 20.89
N VAL A 59 4.09 10.72 20.71
CA VAL A 59 4.76 10.85 19.42
C VAL A 59 5.18 9.49 18.93
N CYS A 60 4.96 9.19 17.65
CA CYS A 60 5.48 7.98 17.01
C CYS A 60 5.93 8.30 15.57
N PRO A 61 6.70 7.41 14.92
CA PRO A 61 7.03 7.55 13.51
C PRO A 61 5.75 7.61 12.67
N GLY A 62 5.82 8.35 11.56
CA GLY A 62 4.77 8.31 10.55
C GLY A 62 4.53 6.92 10.02
N PHE A 63 3.27 6.55 9.79
CA PHE A 63 2.94 5.26 9.21
C PHE A 63 3.33 5.22 7.74
N VAL A 64 3.81 4.05 7.32
CA VAL A 64 4.15 3.74 5.93
C VAL A 64 3.10 2.79 5.38
N ASN A 65 2.32 3.26 4.42
CA ASN A 65 1.36 2.44 3.67
C ASN A 65 2.13 1.67 2.60
N ALA A 66 2.40 0.39 2.85
CA ALA A 66 3.27 -0.46 2.04
C ALA A 66 2.63 -0.93 0.72
N HIS A 67 1.36 -0.62 0.48
CA HIS A 67 0.63 -0.93 -0.74
C HIS A 67 -0.68 -0.16 -0.81
N THR A 68 -0.85 0.60 -1.87
CA THR A 68 -2.10 1.30 -2.12
C THR A 68 -2.31 1.63 -3.60
N HIS A 69 -3.54 2.05 -3.94
CA HIS A 69 -3.97 2.42 -5.28
C HIS A 69 -4.77 3.72 -5.24
N SER A 70 -4.10 4.87 -5.39
CA SER A 70 -4.78 6.17 -5.41
C SER A 70 -5.78 6.32 -6.57
N TRP A 71 -5.54 5.61 -7.68
CA TRP A 71 -6.41 5.63 -8.85
C TRP A 71 -7.83 5.12 -8.57
N GLU A 72 -8.03 4.30 -7.54
CA GLU A 72 -9.33 3.79 -7.11
C GLU A 72 -10.17 4.80 -6.29
N TYR A 73 -9.61 5.96 -5.91
CA TYR A 73 -10.25 6.89 -4.98
C TYR A 73 -11.66 7.30 -5.39
N LEU A 74 -11.90 7.49 -6.69
CA LEU A 74 -13.21 7.87 -7.24
C LEU A 74 -14.22 6.72 -7.29
N ALA A 75 -13.82 5.50 -6.94
CA ALA A 75 -14.69 4.31 -6.85
C ALA A 75 -14.98 3.87 -5.40
N LYS A 76 -14.64 4.71 -4.42
CA LYS A 76 -14.91 4.46 -2.99
C LYS A 76 -16.42 4.20 -2.76
N GLY A 77 -16.74 3.09 -2.07
CA GLY A 77 -18.11 2.69 -1.75
C GLY A 77 -18.92 2.20 -2.95
N ARG A 78 -18.29 1.86 -4.08
CA ARG A 78 -18.99 1.46 -5.31
C ARG A 78 -19.25 -0.04 -5.40
N TYR A 79 -18.35 -0.86 -4.86
CA TYR A 79 -18.43 -2.33 -5.01
C TYR A 79 -18.61 -3.02 -3.67
N ASP A 80 -19.46 -4.06 -3.67
CA ASP A 80 -19.75 -4.89 -2.50
C ASP A 80 -19.90 -6.36 -2.92
N ASN A 81 -19.45 -7.28 -2.05
CA ASN A 81 -19.61 -8.74 -2.22
C ASN A 81 -19.06 -9.30 -3.54
N LEU A 82 -17.94 -8.76 -4.02
CA LEU A 82 -17.25 -9.23 -5.21
C LEU A 82 -15.89 -9.84 -4.81
N PRO A 83 -15.58 -11.10 -5.20
CA PRO A 83 -14.23 -11.60 -5.14
C PRO A 83 -13.35 -10.84 -6.15
N LEU A 84 -12.02 -10.85 -5.95
CA LEU A 84 -11.05 -10.07 -6.72
C LEU A 84 -11.29 -10.11 -8.23
N GLU A 85 -11.44 -11.28 -8.80
CA GLU A 85 -11.54 -11.44 -10.26
C GLU A 85 -12.83 -10.83 -10.83
N LEU A 86 -13.92 -10.88 -10.08
CA LEU A 86 -15.18 -10.21 -10.44
C LEU A 86 -15.10 -8.70 -10.18
N TRP A 87 -14.46 -8.27 -9.08
CA TRP A 87 -14.20 -6.87 -8.81
C TRP A 87 -13.32 -6.26 -9.92
N MET A 88 -12.25 -6.96 -10.34
CA MET A 88 -11.38 -6.52 -11.43
C MET A 88 -12.13 -6.29 -12.74
N LEU A 89 -13.14 -7.09 -13.03
CA LEU A 89 -13.94 -6.94 -14.25
C LEU A 89 -14.55 -5.53 -14.37
N TYR A 90 -14.87 -4.91 -13.24
CA TYR A 90 -15.48 -3.58 -13.16
C TYR A 90 -14.48 -2.47 -12.87
N ALA A 91 -13.55 -2.70 -11.94
CA ALA A 91 -12.54 -1.73 -11.56
C ALA A 91 -11.41 -1.62 -12.61
N TYR A 92 -11.06 -2.74 -13.29
CA TYR A 92 -10.06 -2.85 -14.35
C TYR A 92 -10.74 -3.21 -15.68
N PRO A 93 -11.51 -2.30 -16.30
CA PRO A 93 -12.37 -2.68 -17.40
C PRO A 93 -11.57 -3.21 -18.60
N ILE A 94 -11.95 -4.39 -19.07
CA ILE A 94 -11.33 -5.06 -20.23
C ILE A 94 -11.59 -4.28 -21.51
N LEU A 95 -12.80 -3.74 -21.64
CA LEU A 95 -13.27 -3.04 -22.82
C LEU A 95 -13.84 -1.67 -22.48
N GLY A 96 -13.53 -0.70 -23.33
CA GLY A 96 -14.21 0.59 -23.34
C GLY A 96 -13.69 1.63 -22.35
N ALA A 97 -12.59 1.36 -21.65
CA ALA A 97 -11.92 2.38 -20.85
C ALA A 97 -11.48 3.57 -21.69
N ARG A 98 -11.49 4.74 -21.09
CA ARG A 98 -10.95 5.98 -21.66
C ARG A 98 -9.94 6.57 -20.69
N PRO A 99 -8.85 7.18 -21.18
CA PRO A 99 -7.89 7.84 -20.30
C PRO A 99 -8.56 8.92 -19.44
N LEU A 100 -8.27 8.93 -18.15
CA LEU A 100 -8.66 10.05 -17.31
C LEU A 100 -7.86 11.29 -17.70
N PRO A 101 -8.49 12.48 -17.75
CA PRO A 101 -7.79 13.73 -17.94
C PRO A 101 -6.80 13.99 -16.78
N PRO A 102 -5.59 14.54 -17.04
CA PRO A 102 -4.59 14.79 -16.01
C PRO A 102 -5.07 15.65 -14.82
N ASP A 103 -5.97 16.61 -15.07
CA ASP A 103 -6.57 17.43 -14.01
C ASP A 103 -7.43 16.59 -13.04
N LEU A 104 -8.16 15.60 -13.53
CA LEU A 104 -8.92 14.68 -12.69
C LEU A 104 -8.02 13.67 -11.98
N VAL A 105 -6.94 13.22 -12.64
CA VAL A 105 -5.88 12.41 -11.99
C VAL A 105 -5.27 13.17 -10.82
N ARG A 106 -4.89 14.45 -11.03
CA ARG A 106 -4.36 15.31 -9.97
C ARG A 106 -5.35 15.46 -8.80
N LEU A 107 -6.62 15.76 -9.10
CA LEU A 107 -7.67 15.94 -8.08
C LEU A 107 -7.84 14.69 -7.20
N ARG A 108 -8.00 13.50 -7.79
CA ARG A 108 -8.17 12.26 -7.02
C ARG A 108 -6.95 11.92 -6.19
N SER A 109 -5.73 12.12 -6.75
CA SER A 109 -4.47 11.85 -6.04
C SER A 109 -4.24 12.83 -4.89
N ALA A 110 -4.59 14.11 -5.07
CA ALA A 110 -4.55 15.09 -3.99
C ALA A 110 -5.50 14.74 -2.84
N LEU A 111 -6.76 14.37 -3.15
CA LEU A 111 -7.73 13.94 -2.15
C LEU A 111 -7.31 12.67 -1.42
N PHE A 112 -6.72 11.71 -2.14
CA PHE A 112 -6.17 10.49 -1.57
C PHE A 112 -5.02 10.80 -0.59
N ALA A 113 -4.08 11.67 -0.97
CA ALA A 113 -2.97 12.08 -0.12
C ALA A 113 -3.46 12.86 1.12
N VAL A 114 -4.45 13.76 0.97
CA VAL A 114 -5.08 14.48 2.08
C VAL A 114 -5.67 13.50 3.10
N GLU A 115 -6.47 12.54 2.66
CA GLU A 115 -7.09 11.55 3.57
C GLU A 115 -6.02 10.66 4.23
N SER A 116 -4.97 10.27 3.50
CA SER A 116 -3.85 9.49 4.01
C SER A 116 -3.10 10.25 5.11
N LEU A 117 -2.71 11.51 4.89
CA LEU A 117 -2.04 12.33 5.89
C LEU A 117 -2.90 12.52 7.15
N LYS A 118 -4.19 12.82 6.98
CA LYS A 118 -5.14 13.01 8.10
C LYS A 118 -5.36 11.72 8.91
N SER A 119 -4.97 10.58 8.37
CA SER A 119 -5.00 9.28 9.07
C SER A 119 -3.63 8.82 9.58
N GLY A 120 -2.61 9.69 9.55
CA GLY A 120 -1.27 9.38 10.07
C GLY A 120 -0.35 8.66 9.08
N THR A 121 -0.74 8.50 7.83
CA THR A 121 0.14 7.94 6.81
C THR A 121 1.01 9.05 6.23
N THR A 122 2.32 9.00 6.49
CA THR A 122 3.29 9.98 5.97
C THR A 122 3.96 9.51 4.68
N THR A 123 3.99 8.20 4.44
CA THR A 123 4.64 7.58 3.28
C THR A 123 3.68 6.62 2.58
N LEU A 124 3.59 6.73 1.26
CA LEU A 124 2.76 5.89 0.40
C LEU A 124 3.64 5.04 -0.54
N VAL A 125 3.31 3.77 -0.69
CA VAL A 125 3.71 2.94 -1.84
C VAL A 125 2.49 2.85 -2.74
N ASP A 126 2.41 3.76 -3.72
CA ASP A 126 1.24 3.93 -4.58
C ASP A 126 1.46 3.27 -5.94
N ASP A 127 0.82 2.14 -6.12
CA ASP A 127 0.83 1.41 -7.39
C ASP A 127 -0.25 1.97 -8.32
N VAL A 128 0.15 2.93 -9.15
CA VAL A 128 -0.74 3.73 -10.01
C VAL A 128 -0.99 3.03 -11.33
N LEU A 129 -2.25 2.72 -11.60
CA LEU A 129 -2.70 2.21 -12.89
C LEU A 129 -3.60 3.24 -13.58
N GLU A 130 -3.33 3.52 -14.84
CA GLU A 130 -4.21 4.26 -15.72
C GLU A 130 -4.68 3.37 -16.87
N THR A 131 -5.96 3.36 -17.14
CA THR A 131 -6.56 2.58 -18.22
C THR A 131 -6.99 3.49 -19.38
N PRO A 132 -6.87 3.07 -20.63
CA PRO A 132 -6.35 1.79 -21.15
C PRO A 132 -4.82 1.68 -21.13
N GLY A 133 -4.11 2.71 -20.75
CA GLY A 133 -2.65 2.75 -20.64
C GLY A 133 -2.20 4.05 -20.01
N GLN A 134 -1.11 4.01 -19.28
CA GLN A 134 -0.52 5.13 -18.58
C GLN A 134 0.43 5.93 -19.47
N ASP A 135 0.41 7.26 -19.33
CA ASP A 135 1.40 8.15 -19.95
C ASP A 135 2.06 9.05 -18.88
N LEU A 136 3.17 9.71 -19.27
CA LEU A 136 3.92 10.56 -18.36
C LEU A 136 3.12 11.79 -17.88
N ARG A 137 2.13 12.28 -18.65
CA ARG A 137 1.31 13.42 -18.21
C ARG A 137 0.37 13.06 -17.06
N GLN A 138 -0.14 11.82 -17.08
CA GLN A 138 -0.94 11.30 -15.98
C GLN A 138 -0.05 11.05 -14.76
N LEU A 139 1.15 10.50 -14.97
CA LEU A 139 2.12 10.30 -13.89
C LEU A 139 2.61 11.63 -13.31
N ASP A 140 2.88 12.66 -14.15
CA ASP A 140 3.16 14.02 -13.70
C ASP A 140 2.07 14.54 -12.77
N ALA A 141 0.80 14.32 -13.12
CA ALA A 141 -0.33 14.80 -12.33
C ALA A 141 -0.39 14.16 -10.93
N VAL A 142 0.02 12.89 -10.78
CA VAL A 142 0.14 12.24 -9.47
C VAL A 142 1.31 12.84 -8.68
N PHE A 143 2.48 12.99 -9.31
CA PHE A 143 3.65 13.59 -8.65
C PHE A 143 3.39 15.03 -8.22
N ASP A 144 2.74 15.84 -9.06
CA ASP A 144 2.37 17.22 -8.74
C ASP A 144 1.41 17.28 -7.55
N ALA A 145 0.38 16.44 -7.53
CA ALA A 145 -0.57 16.35 -6.42
C ALA A 145 0.11 16.00 -5.09
N TYR A 146 1.00 15.01 -5.10
CA TYR A 146 1.70 14.57 -3.89
C TYR A 146 2.73 15.58 -3.41
N ASP A 147 3.39 16.28 -4.34
CA ASP A 147 4.30 17.37 -3.99
C ASP A 147 3.56 18.55 -3.32
N GLU A 148 2.43 18.96 -3.88
CA GLU A 148 1.58 20.03 -3.33
C GLU A 148 1.00 19.68 -1.96
N VAL A 149 0.52 18.44 -1.78
CA VAL A 149 -0.04 17.99 -0.50
C VAL A 149 1.06 17.76 0.54
N GLY A 150 2.28 17.46 0.11
CA GLY A 150 3.44 17.33 1.01
C GLY A 150 3.64 15.92 1.56
N VAL A 151 3.05 14.88 0.96
CA VAL A 151 3.26 13.48 1.36
C VAL A 151 4.59 12.93 0.83
N ARG A 152 5.15 11.92 1.47
CA ARG A 152 6.26 11.10 0.91
C ARG A 152 5.66 9.94 0.12
N ALA A 153 6.22 9.59 -1.04
CA ALA A 153 5.71 8.45 -1.81
C ALA A 153 6.73 7.79 -2.73
N ASN A 154 6.60 6.47 -2.88
CA ASN A 154 7.03 5.71 -4.05
C ASN A 154 5.83 5.59 -4.99
N ILE A 155 5.98 6.01 -6.24
CA ILE A 155 4.88 6.10 -7.22
C ILE A 155 5.25 5.25 -8.42
N SER A 156 4.36 4.35 -8.84
CA SER A 156 4.66 3.41 -9.92
C SER A 156 4.12 3.85 -11.28
N GLY A 157 4.68 3.19 -12.31
CA GLY A 157 4.00 2.94 -13.57
C GLY A 157 3.57 1.48 -13.63
N HIS A 158 2.32 1.19 -13.28
CA HIS A 158 1.79 -0.17 -13.30
C HIS A 158 1.68 -0.72 -14.72
N ILE A 159 1.98 -1.99 -14.92
CA ILE A 159 1.95 -2.62 -16.24
C ILE A 159 1.29 -4.00 -16.23
N ILE A 160 0.43 -4.23 -17.23
CA ILE A 160 -0.06 -5.53 -17.67
C ILE A 160 0.31 -5.64 -19.15
N ASN A 161 1.15 -6.62 -19.53
CA ASN A 161 1.58 -6.79 -20.93
C ASN A 161 1.13 -8.12 -21.54
N ARG A 162 0.07 -8.72 -20.96
CA ARG A 162 -0.64 -9.87 -21.54
C ARG A 162 -2.11 -9.51 -21.77
N PRO A 163 -2.76 -10.03 -22.84
CA PRO A 163 -4.21 -9.89 -22.99
C PRO A 163 -4.95 -10.43 -21.76
N PHE A 164 -5.91 -9.68 -21.24
CA PHE A 164 -6.52 -9.99 -19.94
C PHE A 164 -7.11 -11.40 -19.85
N VAL A 165 -7.75 -11.89 -20.93
CA VAL A 165 -8.33 -13.25 -20.98
C VAL A 165 -7.27 -14.36 -20.89
N ASP A 166 -6.02 -14.07 -21.17
CA ASP A 166 -4.90 -15.00 -21.08
C ASP A 166 -4.18 -14.96 -19.71
N THR A 167 -4.69 -14.16 -18.78
CA THR A 167 -4.13 -14.01 -17.42
C THR A 167 -4.91 -14.79 -16.36
N LEU A 168 -6.02 -15.41 -16.74
CA LEU A 168 -6.94 -16.15 -15.88
C LEU A 168 -7.14 -17.57 -16.41
N PRO A 169 -7.19 -18.58 -15.54
CA PRO A 169 -7.40 -19.95 -15.97
C PRO A 169 -8.82 -20.14 -16.52
N TYR A 170 -8.97 -20.96 -17.56
CA TYR A 170 -10.24 -21.39 -18.16
C TYR A 170 -11.04 -20.30 -18.91
N VAL A 171 -10.82 -19.01 -18.64
CA VAL A 171 -11.65 -17.91 -19.16
C VAL A 171 -11.63 -17.87 -20.68
N ALA A 172 -10.45 -17.95 -21.30
CA ALA A 172 -10.33 -17.94 -22.75
C ALA A 172 -11.04 -19.12 -23.44
N ASP A 173 -11.12 -20.29 -22.77
CA ASP A 173 -11.77 -21.50 -23.28
C ASP A 173 -13.30 -21.43 -23.16
N TRP A 174 -13.81 -20.67 -22.20
CA TRP A 174 -15.25 -20.60 -21.92
C TRP A 174 -15.98 -19.41 -22.56
N LEU A 175 -15.22 -18.41 -23.00
CA LEU A 175 -15.77 -17.28 -23.75
C LEU A 175 -15.99 -17.63 -25.23
N PRO A 176 -16.94 -16.99 -25.92
CA PRO A 176 -17.06 -17.09 -27.37
C PRO A 176 -15.76 -16.66 -28.07
N ALA A 177 -15.38 -17.37 -29.14
CA ALA A 177 -14.11 -17.16 -29.84
C ALA A 177 -13.96 -15.74 -30.42
N ASP A 178 -15.04 -15.13 -30.85
CA ASP A 178 -15.07 -13.74 -31.33
C ASP A 178 -14.83 -12.73 -30.21
N VAL A 179 -15.33 -12.99 -28.99
CA VAL A 179 -15.06 -12.18 -27.80
C VAL A 179 -13.59 -12.29 -27.39
N VAL A 180 -13.04 -13.51 -27.35
CA VAL A 180 -11.61 -13.72 -27.07
C VAL A 180 -10.74 -13.00 -28.08
N ALA A 181 -11.07 -13.11 -29.39
CA ALA A 181 -10.34 -12.42 -30.45
C ALA A 181 -10.42 -10.88 -30.28
N GLN A 182 -11.56 -10.35 -29.87
CA GLN A 182 -11.71 -8.91 -29.60
C GLN A 182 -10.83 -8.44 -28.44
N VAL A 183 -10.75 -9.22 -27.33
CA VAL A 183 -9.90 -8.86 -26.18
C VAL A 183 -8.42 -8.97 -26.55
N ARG A 184 -8.01 -10.03 -27.26
CA ARG A 184 -6.62 -10.21 -27.74
C ARG A 184 -6.18 -9.16 -28.75
N ALA A 185 -7.11 -8.50 -29.43
CA ALA A 185 -6.82 -7.41 -30.35
C ALA A 185 -6.56 -6.06 -29.65
N VAL A 186 -6.81 -5.95 -28.35
CA VAL A 186 -6.44 -4.75 -27.56
C VAL A 186 -4.91 -4.70 -27.47
N PRO A 187 -4.26 -3.61 -27.92
CA PRO A 187 -2.82 -3.49 -27.83
C PRO A 187 -2.34 -3.55 -26.37
N VAL A 188 -1.28 -4.30 -26.11
CA VAL A 188 -0.57 -4.31 -24.85
C VAL A 188 0.86 -3.78 -25.06
N PRO A 189 1.46 -3.06 -24.08
CA PRO A 189 2.83 -2.57 -24.19
C PRO A 189 3.83 -3.73 -24.28
N THR A 190 4.94 -3.51 -24.98
CA THR A 190 6.07 -4.45 -24.98
C THR A 190 6.95 -4.27 -23.73
N THR A 191 7.86 -5.20 -23.50
CA THR A 191 8.88 -5.06 -22.45
C THR A 191 9.76 -3.83 -22.71
N GLU A 192 10.16 -3.60 -23.97
CA GLU A 192 10.95 -2.45 -24.37
C GLU A 192 10.23 -1.12 -24.12
N ASP A 193 8.94 -1.03 -24.43
CA ASP A 193 8.12 0.16 -24.18
C ASP A 193 8.09 0.49 -22.69
N TYR A 194 7.88 -0.53 -21.84
CA TYR A 194 7.85 -0.34 -20.40
C TYR A 194 9.21 0.07 -19.81
N LEU A 195 10.29 -0.55 -20.27
CA LEU A 195 11.64 -0.19 -19.82
C LEU A 195 12.03 1.22 -20.26
N ALA A 196 11.65 1.64 -21.47
CA ALA A 196 11.87 3.00 -21.95
C ALA A 196 11.08 4.00 -21.10
N PHE A 197 9.78 3.76 -20.87
CA PHE A 197 8.93 4.57 -19.99
C PHE A 197 9.52 4.69 -18.58
N SER A 198 9.89 3.56 -17.97
CA SER A 198 10.41 3.53 -16.60
C SER A 198 11.78 4.24 -16.50
N THR A 199 12.65 4.09 -17.50
CA THR A 199 13.94 4.78 -17.54
C THR A 199 13.75 6.29 -17.61
N GLU A 200 12.82 6.77 -18.43
CA GLU A 200 12.47 8.19 -18.50
C GLU A 200 11.87 8.67 -17.18
N ALA A 201 10.97 7.91 -16.57
CA ALA A 201 10.36 8.24 -15.29
C ALA A 201 11.40 8.35 -14.16
N PHE A 202 12.35 7.42 -14.05
CA PHE A 202 13.45 7.53 -13.07
C PHE A 202 14.26 8.81 -13.26
N ALA A 203 14.57 9.18 -14.49
CA ALA A 203 15.32 10.42 -14.78
C ALA A 203 14.49 11.68 -14.48
N ARG A 204 13.20 11.66 -14.86
CA ARG A 204 12.28 12.79 -14.74
C ARG A 204 11.95 13.16 -13.31
N TYR A 205 11.79 12.16 -12.44
CA TYR A 205 11.37 12.36 -11.06
C TYR A 205 12.52 12.30 -10.06
N ALA A 206 13.77 12.21 -10.52
CA ALA A 206 14.94 12.24 -9.65
C ALA A 206 14.98 13.53 -8.80
N GLY A 207 14.99 13.37 -7.47
CA GLY A 207 15.01 14.49 -6.50
C GLY A 207 13.70 15.27 -6.38
N ARG A 208 12.58 14.81 -6.96
CA ARG A 208 11.29 15.48 -6.86
C ARG A 208 10.82 15.60 -5.41
N GLY A 209 10.19 16.76 -5.07
CA GLY A 209 9.74 17.04 -3.71
C GLY A 209 10.87 16.98 -2.68
N ASP A 210 12.06 17.49 -3.02
CA ASP A 210 13.27 17.44 -2.17
C ASP A 210 13.63 15.99 -1.74
N GLY A 211 13.39 15.02 -2.64
CA GLY A 211 13.64 13.59 -2.43
C GLY A 211 12.52 12.84 -1.70
N ARG A 212 11.38 13.48 -1.39
CA ARG A 212 10.21 12.80 -0.82
C ARG A 212 9.50 11.88 -1.82
N LEU A 213 9.52 12.24 -3.11
CA LEU A 213 8.81 11.51 -4.16
C LEU A 213 9.80 10.73 -5.02
N ARG A 214 9.54 9.44 -5.18
CA ARG A 214 10.39 8.51 -5.93
C ARG A 214 9.54 7.72 -6.92
N TYR A 215 10.12 7.38 -8.07
CA TYR A 215 9.53 6.42 -8.99
C TYR A 215 9.92 4.99 -8.59
N MET A 216 8.99 4.05 -8.75
CA MET A 216 9.21 2.61 -8.62
C MET A 216 8.63 1.85 -9.82
N VAL A 217 9.06 0.61 -10.06
CA VAL A 217 8.47 -0.25 -11.08
C VAL A 217 7.43 -1.18 -10.48
N ALA A 218 6.33 -1.42 -11.23
CA ALA A 218 5.23 -2.26 -10.76
C ALA A 218 4.65 -3.14 -11.88
N PRO A 219 5.34 -4.24 -12.25
CA PRO A 219 4.70 -5.28 -13.04
C PRO A 219 3.55 -5.91 -12.24
N SER A 220 2.36 -5.94 -12.83
CA SER A 220 1.11 -6.26 -12.14
C SER A 220 1.13 -7.60 -11.38
N GLY A 221 1.67 -8.64 -12.01
CA GLY A 221 1.75 -9.97 -11.43
C GLY A 221 2.34 -11.00 -12.39
N PRO A 222 2.84 -12.13 -11.90
CA PRO A 222 3.51 -13.13 -12.74
C PRO A 222 2.64 -13.69 -13.87
N GLN A 223 1.35 -13.83 -13.63
CA GLN A 223 0.40 -14.31 -14.65
C GLN A 223 -0.05 -13.20 -15.63
N ARG A 224 0.16 -11.93 -15.27
CA ARG A 224 -0.28 -10.75 -16.05
C ARG A 224 0.84 -10.13 -16.87
N CYS A 225 2.07 -10.52 -16.58
CA CYS A 225 3.27 -10.02 -17.27
C CYS A 225 4.05 -11.17 -17.90
N THR A 226 4.84 -10.86 -18.92
CA THR A 226 5.78 -11.81 -19.52
C THR A 226 7.01 -11.99 -18.62
N ASP A 227 7.67 -13.15 -18.72
CA ASP A 227 8.83 -13.49 -17.90
C ASP A 227 10.00 -12.51 -18.09
N ASP A 228 10.24 -12.10 -19.35
CA ASP A 228 11.27 -11.12 -19.70
C ASP A 228 10.98 -9.74 -19.09
N LEU A 229 9.71 -9.31 -19.05
CA LEU A 229 9.33 -8.04 -18.40
C LEU A 229 9.56 -8.11 -16.89
N LEU A 230 9.12 -9.19 -16.22
CA LEU A 230 9.30 -9.37 -14.78
C LEU A 230 10.76 -9.34 -14.38
N ALA A 231 11.61 -10.12 -15.08
CA ALA A 231 13.04 -10.17 -14.82
C ALA A 231 13.71 -8.81 -15.06
N ALA A 232 13.41 -8.15 -16.19
CA ALA A 232 14.01 -6.88 -16.54
C ALA A 232 13.56 -5.72 -15.62
N ALA A 233 12.28 -5.71 -15.19
CA ALA A 233 11.78 -4.74 -14.22
C ALA A 233 12.46 -4.91 -12.84
N THR A 234 12.63 -6.15 -12.39
CA THR A 234 13.35 -6.45 -11.14
C THR A 234 14.80 -5.96 -11.22
N GLU A 235 15.50 -6.24 -12.32
CA GLU A 235 16.87 -5.76 -12.55
C GLU A 235 16.94 -4.22 -12.58
N LEU A 236 15.95 -3.57 -13.22
CA LEU A 236 15.88 -2.11 -13.29
C LEU A 236 15.70 -1.51 -11.89
N ALA A 237 14.81 -2.08 -11.05
CA ALA A 237 14.63 -1.67 -9.66
C ALA A 237 15.93 -1.77 -8.85
N VAL A 238 16.62 -2.91 -8.93
CA VAL A 238 17.91 -3.12 -8.25
C VAL A 238 18.94 -2.08 -8.67
N ARG A 239 19.07 -1.79 -9.97
CA ARG A 239 20.01 -0.79 -10.50
C ARG A 239 19.75 0.63 -9.97
N HIS A 240 18.49 0.97 -9.72
CA HIS A 240 18.10 2.30 -9.21
C HIS A 240 17.94 2.34 -7.69
N GLY A 241 18.15 1.22 -6.97
CA GLY A 241 17.87 1.14 -5.53
C GLY A 241 16.40 1.43 -5.20
N ALA A 242 15.52 1.14 -6.15
CA ALA A 242 14.08 1.37 -6.07
C ALA A 242 13.32 0.07 -5.76
N GLU A 243 12.05 0.19 -5.45
CA GLU A 243 11.17 -0.94 -5.25
C GLU A 243 10.69 -1.52 -6.59
N CYS A 244 10.57 -2.87 -6.65
CA CYS A 244 9.79 -3.60 -7.64
C CYS A 244 8.55 -4.17 -6.95
N HIS A 245 7.39 -3.62 -7.22
CA HIS A 245 6.14 -3.96 -6.55
C HIS A 245 5.29 -4.90 -7.41
N VAL A 246 4.84 -6.05 -6.87
CA VAL A 246 4.18 -7.10 -7.65
C VAL A 246 3.04 -7.75 -6.86
N HIS A 247 1.84 -7.91 -7.43
CA HIS A 247 0.74 -8.65 -6.82
C HIS A 247 0.93 -10.16 -7.00
N VAL A 248 1.02 -10.90 -5.89
CA VAL A 248 1.30 -12.34 -5.94
C VAL A 248 0.46 -13.10 -4.93
N LEU A 249 -0.21 -14.16 -5.40
CA LEU A 249 -0.94 -15.12 -4.57
C LEU A 249 -1.96 -14.46 -3.62
N GLU A 250 -2.63 -13.42 -4.12
CA GLU A 250 -3.70 -12.75 -3.39
C GLU A 250 -4.92 -13.65 -3.23
N THR A 251 -5.33 -14.34 -4.30
CA THR A 251 -6.50 -15.21 -4.31
C THR A 251 -6.13 -16.67 -4.58
N LYS A 252 -7.05 -17.57 -4.25
CA LYS A 252 -6.93 -18.98 -4.60
C LYS A 252 -6.87 -19.19 -6.11
N THR A 253 -7.57 -18.35 -6.88
CA THR A 253 -7.49 -18.35 -8.34
C THR A 253 -6.05 -18.14 -8.82
N GLN A 254 -5.28 -17.24 -8.21
CA GLN A 254 -3.87 -17.05 -8.56
C GLN A 254 -3.01 -18.29 -8.22
N ALA A 255 -3.30 -18.99 -7.13
CA ALA A 255 -2.60 -20.25 -6.80
C ALA A 255 -2.90 -21.34 -7.85
N VAL A 256 -4.15 -21.46 -8.29
CA VAL A 256 -4.54 -22.34 -9.40
C VAL A 256 -3.85 -21.92 -10.69
N THR A 257 -3.81 -20.61 -10.99
CA THR A 257 -3.15 -20.06 -12.19
C THR A 257 -1.67 -20.44 -12.23
N GLY A 258 -0.96 -20.37 -11.12
CA GLY A 258 0.45 -20.78 -11.03
C GLY A 258 0.64 -22.24 -11.48
N ARG A 259 -0.21 -23.12 -10.99
CA ARG A 259 -0.18 -24.54 -11.35
C ARG A 259 -0.55 -24.77 -12.83
N GLU A 260 -1.63 -24.14 -13.31
CA GLU A 260 -2.12 -24.35 -14.67
C GLU A 260 -1.19 -23.76 -15.75
N PHE A 261 -0.57 -22.60 -15.49
CA PHE A 261 0.25 -21.91 -16.49
C PHE A 261 1.72 -22.32 -16.43
N TYR A 262 2.23 -22.60 -15.23
CA TYR A 262 3.68 -22.79 -15.00
C TYR A 262 4.03 -24.15 -14.37
N GLY A 263 3.04 -24.96 -13.98
CA GLY A 263 3.25 -26.25 -13.31
C GLY A 263 3.85 -26.12 -11.92
N THR A 264 3.80 -24.93 -11.31
CA THR A 264 4.38 -24.62 -10.00
C THR A 264 3.64 -23.45 -9.34
N THR A 265 4.07 -23.00 -8.14
CA THR A 265 3.56 -21.77 -7.54
C THR A 265 4.06 -20.53 -8.29
N LEU A 266 3.35 -19.40 -8.16
CA LEU A 266 3.78 -18.13 -8.76
C LEU A 266 5.10 -17.64 -8.16
N VAL A 267 5.34 -17.85 -6.87
CA VAL A 267 6.61 -17.48 -6.21
C VAL A 267 7.77 -18.31 -6.74
N GLU A 268 7.61 -19.65 -6.85
CA GLU A 268 8.65 -20.49 -7.41
C GLU A 268 8.92 -20.17 -8.89
N HIS A 269 7.88 -19.81 -9.66
CA HIS A 269 8.06 -19.31 -11.02
C HIS A 269 8.90 -18.04 -11.04
N MET A 270 8.56 -17.03 -10.21
CA MET A 270 9.36 -15.79 -10.08
C MET A 270 10.81 -16.08 -9.68
N ARG A 271 11.03 -17.02 -8.76
CA ARG A 271 12.38 -17.44 -8.37
C ARG A 271 13.18 -17.99 -9.56
N ARG A 272 12.56 -18.85 -10.38
CA ARG A 272 13.21 -19.46 -11.57
C ARG A 272 13.61 -18.43 -12.63
N ILE A 273 12.81 -17.38 -12.81
CA ILE A 273 13.09 -16.33 -13.80
C ILE A 273 13.92 -15.17 -13.24
N GLY A 274 14.35 -15.23 -11.96
CA GLY A 274 15.16 -14.18 -11.34
C GLY A 274 14.38 -12.91 -10.95
N ALA A 275 13.06 -13.02 -10.73
CA ALA A 275 12.20 -11.90 -10.35
C ALA A 275 12.01 -11.72 -8.82
N LEU A 276 12.76 -12.45 -8.00
CA LEU A 276 12.83 -12.25 -6.55
C LEU A 276 14.14 -11.55 -6.18
N SER A 277 14.06 -10.52 -5.35
CA SER A 277 15.22 -9.76 -4.87
C SER A 277 14.90 -9.04 -3.56
N PRO A 278 15.90 -8.48 -2.85
CA PRO A 278 15.65 -7.62 -1.69
C PRO A 278 14.90 -6.32 -2.02
N ASN A 279 14.84 -5.93 -3.29
CA ASN A 279 14.09 -4.79 -3.78
C ASN A 279 12.65 -5.16 -4.21
N THR A 280 12.30 -6.44 -4.22
CA THR A 280 10.96 -6.91 -4.60
C THR A 280 10.05 -6.93 -3.38
N THR A 281 8.84 -6.36 -3.52
CA THR A 281 7.75 -6.46 -2.54
C THR A 281 6.57 -7.18 -3.19
N LEU A 282 6.15 -8.29 -2.57
CA LEU A 282 4.92 -8.98 -2.94
C LEU A 282 3.75 -8.33 -2.22
N ALA A 283 2.80 -7.75 -2.94
CA ALA A 283 1.51 -7.39 -2.37
C ALA A 283 0.67 -8.65 -2.12
N HIS A 284 0.02 -8.70 -0.96
CA HIS A 284 -0.89 -9.72 -0.42
C HIS A 284 -0.24 -11.01 0.09
N GLY A 285 0.34 -11.85 -0.75
CA GLY A 285 0.98 -13.10 -0.32
C GLY A 285 0.06 -14.04 0.48
N VAL A 286 -1.24 -14.11 0.16
CA VAL A 286 -2.23 -14.87 0.97
C VAL A 286 -2.05 -16.37 0.79
N TRP A 287 -1.96 -16.84 -0.46
CA TRP A 287 -1.99 -18.28 -0.79
C TRP A 287 -0.59 -18.89 -0.99
N THR A 288 0.40 -18.37 -0.27
CA THR A 288 1.77 -18.92 -0.27
C THR A 288 1.86 -20.24 0.48
N THR A 289 2.72 -21.13 0.01
CA THR A 289 3.14 -22.37 0.67
C THR A 289 4.34 -22.10 1.60
N ASP A 290 4.73 -23.10 2.42
CA ASP A 290 5.93 -22.98 3.25
C ASP A 290 7.22 -22.90 2.41
N ASP A 291 7.26 -23.58 1.26
CA ASP A 291 8.39 -23.49 0.32
C ASP A 291 8.46 -22.10 -0.32
N ASP A 292 7.31 -21.49 -0.66
CA ASP A 292 7.26 -20.11 -1.13
C ASP A 292 7.83 -19.14 -0.08
N ILE A 293 7.41 -19.28 1.18
CA ILE A 293 7.87 -18.45 2.29
C ILE A 293 9.39 -18.59 2.48
N ALA A 294 9.92 -19.82 2.40
CA ALA A 294 11.35 -20.06 2.48
C ALA A 294 12.11 -19.38 1.32
N ALA A 295 11.57 -19.44 0.09
CA ALA A 295 12.16 -18.78 -1.07
C ALA A 295 12.16 -17.24 -0.94
N LEU A 296 11.09 -16.66 -0.39
CA LEU A 296 11.02 -15.21 -0.11
C LEU A 296 12.06 -14.80 0.93
N ALA A 297 12.19 -15.56 2.01
CA ALA A 297 13.16 -15.30 3.07
C ALA A 297 14.60 -15.38 2.53
N GLU A 298 14.93 -16.41 1.73
CA GLU A 298 16.24 -16.58 1.10
C GLU A 298 16.59 -15.42 0.16
N ALA A 299 15.60 -14.94 -0.62
CA ALA A 299 15.78 -13.83 -1.54
C ALA A 299 15.78 -12.46 -0.85
N GLY A 300 15.41 -12.36 0.43
CA GLY A 300 15.22 -11.09 1.15
C GLY A 300 14.03 -10.28 0.64
N THR A 301 13.11 -10.93 -0.07
CA THR A 301 11.91 -10.32 -0.65
C THR A 301 10.90 -9.97 0.45
N CYS A 302 10.28 -8.79 0.33
CA CYS A 302 9.32 -8.28 1.30
C CYS A 302 7.87 -8.68 0.95
N VAL A 303 6.97 -8.60 1.94
CA VAL A 303 5.52 -8.79 1.75
C VAL A 303 4.77 -7.59 2.29
N SER A 304 3.82 -7.05 1.52
CA SER A 304 2.80 -6.12 2.01
C SER A 304 1.54 -6.89 2.39
N HIS A 305 1.22 -6.90 3.69
CA HIS A 305 -0.01 -7.50 4.20
C HIS A 305 -1.15 -6.49 4.16
N ASN A 306 -2.23 -6.83 3.45
CA ASN A 306 -3.36 -5.94 3.17
C ASN A 306 -4.67 -6.52 3.77
N PRO A 307 -4.80 -6.61 5.12
CA PRO A 307 -5.85 -7.41 5.75
C PRO A 307 -7.27 -6.93 5.45
N VAL A 308 -7.50 -5.62 5.33
CA VAL A 308 -8.84 -5.06 5.10
C VAL A 308 -9.34 -5.40 3.70
N SER A 309 -8.51 -5.21 2.67
CA SER A 309 -8.83 -5.59 1.30
C SER A 309 -9.02 -7.10 1.16
N ASN A 310 -8.08 -7.90 1.70
CA ASN A 310 -8.18 -9.35 1.65
C ASN A 310 -9.48 -9.88 2.26
N LEU A 311 -9.99 -9.22 3.32
CA LEU A 311 -11.28 -9.55 3.93
C LEU A 311 -12.45 -9.10 3.05
N LYS A 312 -12.42 -7.87 2.53
CA LYS A 312 -13.50 -7.32 1.71
C LYS A 312 -13.69 -8.10 0.40
N LEU A 313 -12.60 -8.48 -0.25
CA LEU A 313 -12.61 -9.26 -1.49
C LEU A 313 -12.73 -10.78 -1.26
N GLY A 314 -12.78 -11.23 0.00
CA GLY A 314 -12.85 -12.65 0.34
C GLY A 314 -11.60 -13.44 -0.08
N SER A 315 -10.46 -12.78 -0.25
CA SER A 315 -9.21 -13.37 -0.72
C SER A 315 -8.65 -14.41 0.26
N GLY A 316 -8.83 -14.19 1.57
CA GLY A 316 -8.36 -15.09 2.63
C GLY A 316 -7.46 -14.37 3.64
N ILE A 317 -6.82 -15.14 4.52
CA ILE A 317 -5.97 -14.65 5.60
C ILE A 317 -4.51 -15.05 5.33
N ALA A 318 -3.63 -14.06 5.14
CA ALA A 318 -2.22 -14.30 4.90
C ALA A 318 -1.54 -14.98 6.11
N PRO A 319 -0.53 -15.83 5.92
CA PRO A 319 0.11 -16.58 6.99
C PRO A 319 1.14 -15.73 7.77
N TRP A 320 0.68 -14.68 8.45
CA TRP A 320 1.50 -13.70 9.17
C TRP A 320 2.61 -14.33 10.01
N ARG A 321 2.26 -15.27 10.92
CA ARG A 321 3.23 -15.88 11.83
C ARG A 321 4.32 -16.62 11.07
N ARG A 322 3.99 -17.32 9.98
CA ARG A 322 4.97 -18.06 9.16
C ARG A 322 5.95 -17.11 8.46
N TYR A 323 5.47 -15.97 7.94
CA TYR A 323 6.35 -14.93 7.39
C TYR A 323 7.30 -14.38 8.43
N HIS A 324 6.74 -14.00 9.60
CA HIS A 324 7.51 -13.43 10.69
C HIS A 324 8.61 -14.40 11.17
N ASP A 325 8.25 -15.66 11.43
CA ASP A 325 9.18 -16.67 11.94
C ASP A 325 10.25 -17.06 10.92
N ALA A 326 9.95 -16.97 9.62
CA ALA A 326 10.92 -17.16 8.54
C ALA A 326 11.81 -15.91 8.31
N GLY A 327 11.55 -14.79 8.98
CA GLY A 327 12.31 -13.54 8.80
C GLY A 327 11.97 -12.76 7.52
N VAL A 328 10.83 -13.05 6.88
CA VAL A 328 10.33 -12.25 5.74
C VAL A 328 9.88 -10.89 6.25
N PRO A 329 10.42 -9.77 5.72
CA PRO A 329 9.99 -8.44 6.15
C PRO A 329 8.52 -8.18 5.75
N ILE A 330 7.71 -7.71 6.70
CA ILE A 330 6.28 -7.46 6.51
C ILE A 330 6.01 -5.96 6.65
N GLY A 331 5.38 -5.36 5.64
CA GLY A 331 4.73 -4.05 5.71
C GLY A 331 3.21 -4.18 5.77
N LEU A 332 2.50 -3.13 6.22
CA LEU A 332 1.04 -3.06 6.18
C LEU A 332 0.60 -2.13 5.05
N GLY A 333 -0.37 -2.59 4.25
CA GLY A 333 -0.97 -1.81 3.17
C GLY A 333 -2.48 -1.69 3.29
N SER A 334 -3.03 -0.55 2.87
CA SER A 334 -4.48 -0.34 2.81
C SER A 334 -5.11 -0.95 1.57
N ASP A 335 -4.32 -1.14 0.52
CA ASP A 335 -4.80 -1.40 -0.83
C ASP A 335 -5.64 -0.22 -1.38
N GLY A 336 -6.44 -0.43 -2.43
CA GLY A 336 -7.20 0.61 -3.08
C GLY A 336 -8.48 1.04 -2.37
N CYS A 337 -8.98 2.22 -2.72
CA CYS A 337 -10.21 2.77 -2.15
C CYS A 337 -11.49 2.16 -2.74
N SER A 338 -11.43 1.17 -3.62
CA SER A 338 -12.58 0.39 -4.05
C SER A 338 -12.50 -1.06 -3.55
N SER A 339 -11.32 -1.51 -3.12
CA SER A 339 -11.06 -2.81 -2.52
C SER A 339 -11.03 -2.78 -0.99
N SER A 340 -10.80 -1.62 -0.35
CA SER A 340 -10.83 -1.44 1.12
C SER A 340 -11.68 -0.25 1.59
N ASP A 341 -12.09 0.65 0.68
CA ASP A 341 -12.85 1.88 0.88
C ASP A 341 -12.18 2.97 1.72
N THR A 342 -10.96 2.78 2.18
CA THR A 342 -10.24 3.78 2.99
C THR A 342 -8.72 3.60 2.95
N PRO A 343 -7.92 4.69 2.87
CA PRO A 343 -6.46 4.60 3.00
C PRO A 343 -6.00 4.64 4.47
N ARG A 344 -6.90 4.54 5.46
CA ARG A 344 -6.58 4.73 6.88
C ARG A 344 -5.81 3.56 7.47
N LEU A 345 -4.53 3.78 7.77
CA LEU A 345 -3.67 2.75 8.36
C LEU A 345 -4.11 2.33 9.78
N HIS A 346 -4.83 3.16 10.54
CA HIS A 346 -5.39 2.74 11.83
C HIS A 346 -6.34 1.54 11.69
N ASP A 347 -7.17 1.51 10.62
CA ASP A 347 -8.07 0.39 10.35
C ASP A 347 -7.27 -0.87 9.98
N VAL A 348 -6.23 -0.71 9.18
CA VAL A 348 -5.32 -1.80 8.77
C VAL A 348 -4.54 -2.36 9.97
N ILE A 349 -3.96 -1.50 10.80
CA ILE A 349 -3.23 -1.84 12.01
C ILE A 349 -4.13 -2.66 12.96
N LYS A 350 -5.35 -2.19 13.20
CA LYS A 350 -6.32 -2.88 14.04
C LYS A 350 -6.76 -4.21 13.44
N ALA A 351 -7.02 -4.27 12.15
CA ALA A 351 -7.36 -5.50 11.45
C ALA A 351 -6.22 -6.54 11.56
N ALA A 352 -4.98 -6.15 11.28
CA ALA A 352 -3.81 -7.01 11.42
C ALA A 352 -3.64 -7.55 12.85
N ALA A 353 -3.85 -6.71 13.87
CA ALA A 353 -3.74 -7.11 15.29
C ALA A 353 -4.84 -8.09 15.73
N LEU A 354 -6.01 -8.09 15.08
CA LEU A 354 -7.16 -8.90 15.48
C LEU A 354 -7.35 -10.16 14.64
N LEU A 355 -7.17 -10.06 13.31
CA LEU A 355 -7.51 -11.10 12.35
C LEU A 355 -6.82 -12.44 12.64
N HIS A 356 -5.54 -12.39 12.98
CA HIS A 356 -4.75 -13.61 13.20
C HIS A 356 -5.05 -14.32 14.51
N LYS A 357 -5.84 -13.71 15.41
CA LYS A 357 -6.27 -14.35 16.67
C LYS A 357 -7.36 -15.40 16.47
N VAL A 358 -7.99 -15.42 15.30
CA VAL A 358 -9.02 -16.42 14.96
C VAL A 358 -8.50 -17.50 14.01
N THR A 359 -7.22 -17.46 13.63
CA THR A 359 -6.60 -18.46 12.77
C THR A 359 -5.86 -19.55 13.53
N ASP A 360 -5.49 -19.29 14.78
CA ASP A 360 -4.78 -20.23 15.66
C ASP A 360 -5.28 -20.10 17.10
N ALA A 361 -5.46 -21.22 17.77
CA ALA A 361 -5.84 -21.26 19.20
C ALA A 361 -4.67 -20.95 20.14
N ASP A 362 -3.44 -21.10 19.66
CA ASP A 362 -2.24 -20.76 20.42
C ASP A 362 -2.04 -19.24 20.44
N HIS A 363 -2.32 -18.64 21.60
CA HIS A 363 -2.21 -17.20 21.78
C HIS A 363 -0.76 -16.68 21.75
N GLU A 364 0.25 -17.52 21.89
CA GLU A 364 1.65 -17.15 21.76
C GLU A 364 2.06 -16.93 20.30
N SER A 365 1.31 -17.52 19.36
CA SER A 365 1.49 -17.32 17.93
C SER A 365 0.84 -16.03 17.39
N TRP A 366 0.01 -15.34 18.19
CA TRP A 366 -0.70 -14.16 17.72
C TRP A 366 0.22 -12.95 17.52
N PRO A 367 -0.02 -12.09 16.54
CA PRO A 367 0.74 -10.86 16.39
C PRO A 367 0.66 -9.97 17.62
N THR A 368 1.82 -9.56 18.10
CA THR A 368 1.93 -8.59 19.19
C THR A 368 1.74 -7.16 18.69
N VAL A 369 1.43 -6.23 19.59
CA VAL A 369 1.38 -4.79 19.25
C VAL A 369 2.73 -4.30 18.70
N ALA A 370 3.84 -4.83 19.21
CA ALA A 370 5.19 -4.48 18.73
C ALA A 370 5.40 -4.91 17.26
N GLU A 371 4.98 -6.12 16.91
CA GLU A 371 5.09 -6.62 15.53
C GLU A 371 4.19 -5.81 14.57
N VAL A 372 2.95 -5.53 14.98
CA VAL A 372 2.00 -4.80 14.14
C VAL A 372 2.41 -3.34 13.91
N LEU A 373 2.81 -2.61 14.98
CA LEU A 373 3.35 -1.25 14.84
C LEU A 373 4.68 -1.27 14.09
N GLY A 374 5.50 -2.32 14.30
CA GLY A 374 6.71 -2.54 13.51
C GLY A 374 6.43 -2.65 12.01
N ALA A 375 5.40 -3.41 11.63
CA ALA A 375 5.00 -3.55 10.23
C ALA A 375 4.42 -2.24 9.64
N ALA A 376 3.70 -1.43 10.43
CA ALA A 376 3.17 -0.14 10.01
C ALA A 376 4.25 0.97 9.88
N THR A 377 5.45 0.75 10.41
CA THR A 377 6.55 1.73 10.46
C THR A 377 7.82 1.19 9.81
N ARG A 378 8.69 0.49 10.56
CA ARG A 378 9.97 -0.07 10.08
C ARG A 378 9.79 -1.07 8.94
N GLY A 379 8.80 -1.96 9.07
CA GLY A 379 8.47 -2.95 8.06
C GLY A 379 8.00 -2.30 6.75
N GLY A 380 7.06 -1.34 6.84
CA GLY A 380 6.65 -0.55 5.68
C GLY A 380 7.81 0.25 5.06
N ALA A 381 8.68 0.84 5.88
CA ALA A 381 9.87 1.52 5.39
C ALA A 381 10.83 0.53 4.68
N ARG A 382 10.93 -0.71 5.15
CA ARG A 382 11.75 -1.74 4.50
C ARG A 382 11.16 -2.17 3.15
N THR A 383 9.84 -2.37 3.07
CA THR A 383 9.16 -2.70 1.80
C THR A 383 9.35 -1.58 0.77
N ALA A 384 9.26 -0.33 1.21
CA ALA A 384 9.42 0.87 0.36
C ALA A 384 10.88 1.19 0.00
N GLN A 385 11.88 0.41 0.43
CA GLN A 385 13.32 0.73 0.27
C GLN A 385 13.72 2.09 0.90
N LEU A 386 13.05 2.47 2.01
CA LEU A 386 13.21 3.73 2.74
C LEU A 386 13.66 3.55 4.20
N HIS A 387 14.06 2.34 4.60
CA HIS A 387 14.36 1.99 6.00
C HIS A 387 15.58 2.72 6.59
N HIS A 388 16.43 3.30 5.76
CA HIS A 388 17.51 4.18 6.20
C HIS A 388 17.01 5.59 6.50
N ASP A 389 15.89 6.00 5.91
CA ASP A 389 15.35 7.36 5.95
C ASP A 389 14.23 7.51 7.00
N VAL A 390 13.27 6.56 7.04
CA VAL A 390 12.05 6.66 7.86
C VAL A 390 11.75 5.37 8.65
N GLY A 391 10.67 5.36 9.42
CA GLY A 391 10.16 4.19 10.16
C GLY A 391 10.59 4.12 11.62
N THR A 392 11.54 4.96 12.04
CA THR A 392 11.98 5.11 13.45
C THR A 392 12.22 6.60 13.77
N ILE A 393 12.25 6.96 15.06
CA ILE A 393 12.61 8.30 15.53
C ILE A 393 14.04 8.24 16.07
N GLU A 394 15.01 8.58 15.23
CA GLU A 394 16.43 8.56 15.53
C GLU A 394 17.09 9.79 14.91
N ALA A 395 18.13 10.33 15.58
CA ALA A 395 18.91 11.44 15.04
C ALA A 395 19.51 11.07 13.66
N GLY A 396 19.40 11.97 12.71
CA GLY A 396 19.84 11.81 11.32
C GLY A 396 18.77 11.25 10.36
N LYS A 397 17.68 10.69 10.84
CA LYS A 397 16.56 10.24 9.99
C LYS A 397 15.63 11.39 9.64
N GLN A 398 14.84 11.18 8.59
CA GLN A 398 13.79 12.10 8.18
C GLN A 398 12.77 12.29 9.29
N ALA A 399 12.33 13.51 9.49
CA ALA A 399 11.34 13.84 10.49
C ALA A 399 9.92 13.64 9.95
N ASP A 400 9.53 12.37 9.83
CA ASP A 400 8.17 11.94 9.49
C ASP A 400 7.54 11.41 10.78
N LEU A 401 6.66 12.22 11.43
CA LEU A 401 6.21 12.01 12.81
C LEU A 401 4.71 12.25 12.96
N LEU A 402 4.10 11.56 13.91
CA LEU A 402 2.71 11.72 14.34
C LEU A 402 2.66 12.20 15.79
N VAL A 403 1.82 13.19 16.06
CA VAL A 403 1.61 13.73 17.41
C VAL A 403 0.15 13.54 17.81
N TYR A 404 -0.11 12.70 18.79
CA TYR A 404 -1.43 12.41 19.32
C TYR A 404 -1.68 13.13 20.66
N ASP A 405 -2.95 13.45 20.91
CA ASP A 405 -3.44 13.98 22.17
C ASP A 405 -3.91 12.85 23.08
N LEU A 406 -3.20 12.64 24.19
CA LEU A 406 -3.49 11.58 25.17
C LEU A 406 -4.65 11.93 26.10
N THR A 407 -5.26 13.13 25.99
CA THR A 407 -6.40 13.54 26.82
C THR A 407 -7.75 13.15 26.22
N THR A 408 -7.76 12.55 25.03
CA THR A 408 -8.97 12.13 24.32
C THR A 408 -9.55 10.83 24.88
N LEU A 409 -10.81 10.53 24.48
CA LEU A 409 -11.50 9.30 24.89
C LEU A 409 -10.78 8.02 24.44
N ALA A 410 -10.05 8.05 23.34
CA ALA A 410 -9.28 6.89 22.85
C ALA A 410 -8.17 6.46 23.84
N PHE A 411 -7.63 7.42 24.61
CA PHE A 411 -6.60 7.20 25.62
C PHE A 411 -7.11 7.31 27.07
N ALA A 412 -8.42 7.46 27.31
CA ALA A 412 -9.01 7.55 28.63
C ALA A 412 -9.81 6.29 29.00
N PRO A 413 -9.50 5.58 30.15
CA PRO A 413 -8.40 5.85 31.08
C PRO A 413 -7.03 5.55 30.46
N ARG A 414 -6.02 6.35 30.77
CA ARG A 414 -4.67 6.16 30.26
C ARG A 414 -4.01 4.96 30.93
N ASN A 415 -3.88 3.87 30.18
CA ASN A 415 -3.21 2.64 30.63
C ASN A 415 -1.88 2.45 29.89
N ARG A 416 -1.91 1.71 28.79
CA ARG A 416 -0.76 1.43 27.92
C ARG A 416 -1.00 2.09 26.57
N ALA A 417 -0.34 3.23 26.34
CA ALA A 417 -0.60 4.07 25.17
C ALA A 417 -0.36 3.32 23.85
N GLU A 418 0.65 2.43 23.79
CA GLU A 418 0.94 1.61 22.60
C GLU A 418 -0.18 0.60 22.30
N LEU A 419 -0.84 0.04 23.31
CA LEU A 419 -2.01 -0.81 23.12
C LEU A 419 -3.23 0.01 22.66
N GLN A 420 -3.42 1.18 23.28
CA GLN A 420 -4.53 2.07 22.94
C GLN A 420 -4.38 2.63 21.53
N LEU A 421 -3.16 2.91 21.07
CA LEU A 421 -2.86 3.32 19.70
C LEU A 421 -3.33 2.27 18.67
N VAL A 422 -3.17 0.97 18.97
CA VAL A 422 -3.58 -0.13 18.08
C VAL A 422 -5.07 -0.45 18.17
N TYR A 423 -5.63 -0.51 19.40
CA TYR A 423 -6.96 -1.06 19.59
C TYR A 423 -8.06 -0.02 19.80
N SER A 424 -7.74 1.18 20.28
CA SER A 424 -8.72 2.21 20.64
C SER A 424 -8.68 3.43 19.72
N GLU A 425 -7.49 3.80 19.23
CA GLU A 425 -7.31 4.97 18.36
C GLU A 425 -7.83 4.69 16.94
N ASN A 426 -8.35 5.73 16.29
CA ASN A 426 -8.90 5.67 14.93
C ASN A 426 -8.54 6.90 14.07
N GLY A 427 -7.57 7.69 14.52
CA GLY A 427 -7.18 8.98 13.92
C GLY A 427 -7.78 10.20 14.61
N GLY A 428 -8.77 10.03 15.49
CA GLY A 428 -9.46 11.14 16.15
C GLY A 428 -8.63 11.93 17.16
N SER A 429 -7.56 11.32 17.70
CA SER A 429 -6.62 11.96 18.62
C SER A 429 -5.40 12.54 17.92
N LEU A 430 -5.24 12.34 16.62
CA LEU A 430 -4.12 12.86 15.85
C LEU A 430 -4.24 14.38 15.72
N ARG A 431 -3.23 15.12 16.23
CA ARG A 431 -3.20 16.58 16.19
C ARG A 431 -2.29 17.08 15.11
N GLN A 432 -1.09 16.55 15.01
CA GLN A 432 -0.13 17.00 14.01
C GLN A 432 0.46 15.81 13.26
N VAL A 433 0.69 16.02 11.97
CA VAL A 433 1.48 15.15 11.10
C VAL A 433 2.63 15.98 10.54
N VAL A 434 3.82 15.48 10.73
CA VAL A 434 5.07 16.06 10.23
C VAL A 434 5.62 15.17 9.14
N VAL A 435 5.94 15.74 7.98
CA VAL A 435 6.61 15.04 6.87
C VAL A 435 7.84 15.86 6.46
N ALA A 436 9.00 15.23 6.44
CA ALA A 436 10.28 15.90 6.15
C ALA A 436 10.44 17.20 6.98
N GLY A 437 10.06 17.16 8.25
CA GLY A 437 10.16 18.28 9.19
C GLY A 437 9.10 19.38 9.04
N GLN A 438 8.21 19.29 8.06
CA GLN A 438 7.12 20.24 7.87
C GLN A 438 5.82 19.72 8.52
N VAL A 439 5.14 20.57 9.27
CA VAL A 439 3.80 20.26 9.80
C VAL A 439 2.80 20.35 8.64
N VAL A 440 2.42 19.21 8.08
CA VAL A 440 1.50 19.10 6.93
C VAL A 440 0.03 18.91 7.34
N VAL A 441 -0.20 18.45 8.58
CA VAL A 441 -1.54 18.47 9.21
C VAL A 441 -1.41 19.11 10.58
N ASP A 442 -2.30 20.05 10.88
CA ASP A 442 -2.42 20.70 12.18
C ASP A 442 -3.89 20.76 12.61
N GLU A 443 -4.19 20.29 13.83
CA GLU A 443 -5.54 20.22 14.42
C GLU A 443 -6.59 19.61 13.43
N GLY A 444 -6.18 18.54 12.71
CA GLY A 444 -7.05 17.78 11.79
C GLY A 444 -7.28 18.45 10.42
N ARG A 445 -6.56 19.53 10.09
CA ARG A 445 -6.58 20.17 8.77
C ARG A 445 -5.23 20.07 8.08
N VAL A 446 -5.23 19.77 6.78
CA VAL A 446 -4.02 19.87 5.97
C VAL A 446 -3.65 21.33 5.79
N THR A 447 -2.36 21.65 5.97
CA THR A 447 -1.84 23.03 5.96
C THR A 447 -1.34 23.46 4.58
N THR A 448 -1.18 22.52 3.66
CA THR A 448 -0.51 22.70 2.37
C THR A 448 -1.46 22.96 1.21
N VAL A 449 -2.72 22.51 1.33
CA VAL A 449 -3.76 22.65 0.29
C VAL A 449 -5.10 23.03 0.91
N ASP A 450 -6.00 23.58 0.10
CA ASP A 450 -7.38 23.91 0.52
C ASP A 450 -8.30 22.70 0.29
N GLU A 451 -8.56 21.93 1.35
CA GLU A 451 -9.43 20.75 1.33
C GLU A 451 -10.86 21.10 0.85
N ASP A 452 -11.40 22.24 1.24
CA ASP A 452 -12.77 22.62 0.90
C ASP A 452 -12.90 22.88 -0.61
N SER A 453 -11.88 23.48 -1.23
CA SER A 453 -11.78 23.67 -2.69
C SER A 453 -11.67 22.36 -3.44
N LEU A 454 -10.82 21.42 -2.98
CA LEU A 454 -10.70 20.08 -3.60
C LEU A 454 -12.03 19.31 -3.54
N LEU A 455 -12.71 19.34 -2.40
CA LEU A 455 -14.02 18.70 -2.24
C LEU A 455 -15.12 19.38 -3.08
N ALA A 456 -15.06 20.70 -3.27
CA ALA A 456 -16.00 21.41 -4.15
C ALA A 456 -15.80 21.00 -5.60
N GLU A 457 -14.54 20.94 -6.08
CA GLU A 457 -14.20 20.47 -7.41
C GLU A 457 -14.65 19.02 -7.63
N LEU A 458 -14.41 18.13 -6.66
CA LEU A 458 -14.89 16.75 -6.75
C LEU A 458 -16.41 16.68 -6.94
N ARG A 459 -17.18 17.45 -6.15
CA ARG A 459 -18.66 17.45 -6.25
C ARG A 459 -19.14 17.90 -7.64
N GLU A 460 -18.46 18.85 -8.25
CA GLU A 460 -18.77 19.31 -9.61
C GLU A 460 -18.48 18.24 -10.66
N ARG A 461 -17.34 17.52 -10.54
CA ARG A 461 -16.87 16.53 -11.52
C ARG A 461 -17.54 15.15 -11.37
N LEU A 462 -18.00 14.83 -10.16
CA LEU A 462 -18.45 13.47 -9.80
C LEU A 462 -19.56 12.92 -10.69
N PRO A 463 -20.62 13.67 -11.09
CA PRO A 463 -21.66 13.13 -11.96
C PRO A 463 -21.14 12.61 -13.30
N GLY A 464 -20.18 13.30 -13.91
CA GLY A 464 -19.54 12.86 -15.14
C GLY A 464 -18.69 11.61 -14.97
N VAL A 465 -17.97 11.51 -13.86
CA VAL A 465 -17.18 10.33 -13.50
C VAL A 465 -18.07 9.11 -13.31
N GLN A 466 -19.15 9.25 -12.54
CA GLN A 466 -20.11 8.17 -12.28
C GLN A 466 -20.78 7.68 -13.56
N ALA A 467 -21.22 8.59 -14.44
CA ALA A 467 -21.82 8.23 -15.72
C ALA A 467 -20.85 7.45 -16.62
N GLU A 468 -19.56 7.79 -16.62
CA GLU A 468 -18.55 7.04 -17.38
C GLU A 468 -18.28 5.67 -16.74
N GLN A 469 -18.21 5.57 -15.40
CA GLN A 469 -18.08 4.30 -14.70
C GLN A 469 -19.27 3.38 -15.01
N ASP A 470 -20.51 3.87 -14.93
CA ASP A 470 -21.72 3.10 -15.26
C ASP A 470 -21.69 2.57 -16.68
N ARG A 471 -21.25 3.41 -17.64
CA ARG A 471 -21.13 3.03 -19.06
C ARG A 471 -20.12 1.89 -19.25
N VAL A 472 -18.97 1.99 -18.59
CA VAL A 472 -17.89 1.01 -18.71
C VAL A 472 -18.28 -0.31 -18.03
N GLU A 473 -18.88 -0.26 -16.86
CA GLU A 473 -19.37 -1.44 -16.13
C GLU A 473 -20.42 -2.20 -16.92
N ALA A 474 -21.42 -1.49 -17.47
CA ALA A 474 -22.46 -2.11 -18.30
C ALA A 474 -21.85 -2.84 -19.51
N ARG A 475 -20.79 -2.30 -20.11
CA ARG A 475 -20.09 -2.93 -21.23
C ARG A 475 -19.34 -4.20 -20.84
N ASN A 476 -18.81 -4.25 -19.63
CA ASN A 476 -18.03 -5.40 -19.14
C ASN A 476 -18.89 -6.45 -18.41
N ALA A 477 -20.15 -6.15 -18.10
CA ALA A 477 -21.05 -7.08 -17.43
C ALA A 477 -21.27 -8.39 -18.23
N VAL A 478 -21.04 -8.40 -19.53
CA VAL A 478 -21.14 -9.59 -20.39
C VAL A 478 -20.17 -10.71 -20.01
N PHE A 479 -19.10 -10.38 -19.31
CA PHE A 479 -18.09 -11.33 -18.84
C PHE A 479 -18.44 -11.95 -17.47
N HIS A 480 -19.40 -11.38 -16.74
CA HIS A 480 -19.68 -11.70 -15.33
C HIS A 480 -19.91 -13.21 -15.09
N GLU A 481 -20.77 -13.84 -15.87
CA GLU A 481 -21.12 -15.27 -15.70
C GLU A 481 -19.89 -16.18 -15.89
N THR A 482 -19.02 -15.87 -16.87
CA THR A 482 -17.79 -16.62 -17.10
C THR A 482 -16.81 -16.47 -15.95
N PHE A 483 -16.65 -15.25 -15.43
CA PHE A 483 -15.76 -14.98 -14.31
C PHE A 483 -16.28 -15.58 -12.99
N ASP A 484 -17.58 -15.53 -12.72
CA ASP A 484 -18.19 -16.18 -11.56
C ASP A 484 -17.98 -17.70 -11.62
N ARG A 485 -18.21 -18.30 -12.80
CA ARG A 485 -17.94 -19.73 -13.02
C ARG A 485 -16.46 -20.07 -12.78
N MET A 486 -15.54 -19.26 -13.28
CA MET A 486 -14.10 -19.45 -13.08
C MET A 486 -13.74 -19.37 -11.59
N HIS A 487 -14.21 -18.32 -10.89
CA HIS A 487 -14.00 -18.17 -9.45
C HIS A 487 -14.52 -19.40 -8.67
N ARG A 488 -15.74 -19.87 -8.94
CA ARG A 488 -16.32 -21.06 -8.28
C ARG A 488 -15.50 -22.33 -8.56
N THR A 489 -15.01 -22.48 -9.78
CA THR A 489 -14.20 -23.64 -10.17
C THR A 489 -12.87 -23.63 -9.42
N THR A 490 -12.15 -22.52 -9.43
CA THR A 490 -10.85 -22.40 -8.73
C THR A 490 -11.00 -22.47 -7.21
N ALA A 491 -12.09 -21.95 -6.66
CA ALA A 491 -12.40 -22.04 -5.23
C ALA A 491 -12.60 -23.50 -4.75
N ALA A 492 -13.04 -24.40 -5.62
CA ALA A 492 -13.25 -25.81 -5.30
C ALA A 492 -11.98 -26.66 -5.39
N GLU A 493 -10.93 -26.16 -6.05
CA GLU A 493 -9.68 -26.91 -6.24
C GLU A 493 -8.83 -27.00 -4.98
N ASP A 494 -8.09 -28.10 -4.81
CA ASP A 494 -7.08 -28.22 -3.76
C ASP A 494 -5.75 -27.63 -4.25
N VAL A 495 -5.22 -26.65 -3.54
CA VAL A 495 -3.93 -26.00 -3.82
C VAL A 495 -2.88 -26.29 -2.74
N GLY A 496 -3.14 -27.26 -1.85
CA GLY A 496 -2.22 -27.72 -0.81
C GLY A 496 -2.16 -26.80 0.42
N VAL A 497 -2.83 -25.64 0.40
CA VAL A 497 -2.93 -24.71 1.54
C VAL A 497 -4.38 -24.21 1.70
N HIS A 498 -4.74 -23.85 2.92
CA HIS A 498 -6.05 -23.30 3.23
C HIS A 498 -5.91 -21.95 3.92
N ARG A 499 -6.62 -20.92 3.41
CA ARG A 499 -6.50 -19.53 3.87
C ARG A 499 -7.84 -18.87 4.23
N TRP A 500 -8.95 -19.60 4.14
CA TRP A 500 -10.24 -19.13 4.65
C TRP A 500 -10.48 -19.63 6.09
N SER A 501 -11.23 -18.85 6.89
CA SER A 501 -11.67 -19.27 8.22
C SER A 501 -12.91 -20.17 8.11
N GLY A 502 -12.71 -21.45 7.96
CA GLY A 502 -13.82 -22.44 7.88
C GLY A 502 -13.66 -23.43 6.74
N THR A 503 -14.30 -24.58 6.90
CA THR A 503 -14.34 -25.58 5.83
C THR A 503 -15.34 -25.11 4.77
N PRO A 504 -15.02 -25.12 3.47
CA PRO A 504 -16.02 -24.86 2.44
C PRO A 504 -17.20 -25.80 2.65
N ALA A 505 -18.42 -25.23 2.76
CA ALA A 505 -19.61 -26.07 2.81
C ALA A 505 -19.68 -26.86 1.50
N ALA A 506 -19.75 -28.18 1.61
CA ALA A 506 -20.06 -29.04 0.47
C ALA A 506 -21.45 -28.57 -0.04
N ARG A 507 -21.52 -27.92 -1.18
CA ARG A 507 -22.75 -27.50 -1.88
C ARG A 507 -23.02 -28.46 -3.03
#